data_4335638a47752652a15a4b287ef62b09
#
_entry.id   4335638a47752652a15a4b287ef62b09
#
_cell.length_a   1.000
_cell.length_b   1.000
_cell.length_c   1.000
_cell.angle_alpha   90.00
_cell.angle_beta   90.00
_cell.angle_gamma   90.00
#
_symmetry.space_group_name_H-M   'P 1'
#
loop_
_entity.id
_entity.type
_entity.pdbx_description
1 polymer ?
#
loop_
_entity_poly.entity_id
_entity_poly.type
_entity_poly.pdbx_seq_one_letter_code
_entity_poly.pdbx_strand_id
1 'polypeptide(L)'
;MVEWSIFNEIFAVAFNVLYFVIIIGTIFIVILDNRNPVKTMAWVLVLFFLPIVGLVFYFFFGRSTRKEKLISKKGFTRLIKRPMAEYQAQKAFKCPDEQHQLMRFFRKVNNALPFEGNATEVFTDGYSMLYSLMKEISKAKHHIHLQFYIFEDDPAGRLLRDLLIDKARQGVEVRLLYDDVGCWKVPHAFFDEMRGAGIEARSFLKVRFPLFTSKVNYRNHRKIVVIDGRVAYTGGMNIALRYMKGFPWGIWRDTHIKIEGKAVYGLQTAFLTDWYVVDRTPVSYTHLTLPTNREV
;
A
#
# COMPACT_ATOMS: atom_id res chain seq x y z
N MET A 1 52.96 16.66 -31.89
CA MET A 1 52.50 15.23 -31.78
C MET A 1 52.76 14.61 -30.41
N VAL A 2 53.96 14.84 -29.79
CA VAL A 2 54.31 14.26 -28.49
C VAL A 2 53.42 14.81 -27.35
N GLU A 3 53.10 16.08 -27.32
CA GLU A 3 52.26 16.68 -26.27
C GLU A 3 50.82 16.12 -26.27
N TRP A 4 50.25 15.84 -27.43
CA TRP A 4 48.94 15.24 -27.55
C TRP A 4 48.91 13.78 -27.08
N SER A 5 50.01 13.02 -27.26
CA SER A 5 50.06 11.64 -26.78
C SER A 5 50.18 11.60 -25.24
N ILE A 6 50.97 12.47 -24.65
CA ILE A 6 51.10 12.60 -23.18
C ILE A 6 49.80 13.05 -22.54
N PHE A 7 49.09 14.02 -23.16
CA PHE A 7 47.79 14.48 -22.66
C PHE A 7 46.75 13.32 -22.70
N ASN A 8 46.70 12.55 -23.79
CA ASN A 8 45.78 11.42 -23.89
C ASN A 8 46.11 10.31 -22.87
N GLU A 9 47.37 10.04 -22.59
CA GLU A 9 47.76 9.05 -21.57
C GLU A 9 47.36 9.51 -20.17
N ILE A 10 47.66 10.78 -19.81
CA ILE A 10 47.25 11.35 -18.51
C ILE A 10 45.73 11.32 -18.37
N PHE A 11 44.99 11.70 -19.42
CA PHE A 11 43.55 11.68 -19.42
C PHE A 11 42.98 10.26 -19.24
N ALA A 12 43.55 9.27 -19.95
CA ALA A 12 43.16 7.86 -19.83
C ALA A 12 43.45 7.32 -18.40
N VAL A 13 44.60 7.66 -17.82
CA VAL A 13 44.89 7.23 -16.45
C VAL A 13 43.95 7.90 -15.44
N ALA A 14 43.72 9.19 -15.56
CA ALA A 14 42.80 9.93 -14.67
C ALA A 14 41.33 9.36 -14.80
N PHE A 15 40.89 9.06 -16.02
CA PHE A 15 39.59 8.47 -16.27
C PHE A 15 39.47 7.08 -15.61
N ASN A 16 40.47 6.23 -15.77
CA ASN A 16 40.50 4.90 -15.18
C ASN A 16 40.51 4.96 -13.64
N VAL A 17 41.30 5.84 -13.05
CA VAL A 17 41.34 6.05 -11.59
C VAL A 17 39.96 6.50 -11.08
N LEU A 18 39.32 7.50 -11.72
CA LEU A 18 37.99 7.98 -11.38
C LEU A 18 36.96 6.87 -11.49
N TYR A 19 37.02 6.08 -12.55
CA TYR A 19 36.15 4.94 -12.78
C TYR A 19 36.23 3.91 -11.66
N PHE A 20 37.44 3.49 -11.25
CA PHE A 20 37.64 2.56 -10.14
C PHE A 20 37.14 3.14 -8.81
N VAL A 21 37.39 4.43 -8.54
CA VAL A 21 36.90 5.10 -7.34
C VAL A 21 35.35 5.08 -7.27
N ILE A 22 34.68 5.35 -8.39
CA ILE A 22 33.21 5.30 -8.47
C ILE A 22 32.70 3.90 -8.18
N ILE A 23 33.31 2.85 -8.77
CA ILE A 23 32.88 1.46 -8.55
C ILE A 23 33.07 1.05 -7.08
N ILE A 24 34.25 1.28 -6.52
CA ILE A 24 34.55 0.93 -5.13
C ILE A 24 33.63 1.70 -4.18
N GLY A 25 33.43 2.99 -4.43
CA GLY A 25 32.51 3.81 -3.65
C GLY A 25 31.06 3.30 -3.73
N THR A 26 30.63 2.88 -4.92
CA THR A 26 29.29 2.33 -5.10
C THR A 26 29.13 0.99 -4.39
N ILE A 27 30.12 0.10 -4.48
CA ILE A 27 30.11 -1.19 -3.76
C ILE A 27 30.02 -0.92 -2.24
N PHE A 28 30.77 0.04 -1.74
CA PHE A 28 30.72 0.42 -0.34
C PHE A 28 29.35 0.94 0.09
N ILE A 29 28.70 1.79 -0.75
CA ILE A 29 27.33 2.27 -0.53
C ILE A 29 26.35 1.11 -0.53
N VAL A 30 26.48 0.14 -1.45
CA VAL A 30 25.62 -1.06 -1.52
C VAL A 30 25.71 -1.88 -0.24
N ILE A 31 26.92 -2.08 0.28
CA ILE A 31 27.14 -2.83 1.53
C ILE A 31 26.49 -2.10 2.72
N LEU A 32 26.61 -0.79 2.78
CA LEU A 32 26.03 0.01 3.88
C LEU A 32 24.50 0.16 3.81
N ASP A 33 23.93 0.18 2.61
CA ASP A 33 22.50 0.45 2.42
C ASP A 33 21.64 -0.82 2.46
N ASN A 34 22.18 -1.97 2.10
CA ASN A 34 21.49 -3.25 2.01
C ASN A 34 21.67 -4.11 3.27
N ARG A 35 20.57 -4.36 4.00
CA ARG A 35 20.57 -5.26 5.17
C ARG A 35 20.37 -6.74 4.80
N ASN A 36 20.04 -7.04 3.54
CA ASN A 36 19.87 -8.40 3.07
C ASN A 36 21.16 -8.89 2.41
N PRO A 37 21.90 -9.85 3.01
CA PRO A 37 23.19 -10.29 2.51
C PRO A 37 23.13 -10.82 1.07
N VAL A 38 22.07 -11.57 0.73
CA VAL A 38 21.90 -12.15 -0.61
C VAL A 38 21.76 -11.06 -1.68
N LYS A 39 20.92 -10.03 -1.41
CA LYS A 39 20.77 -8.88 -2.31
C LYS A 39 22.05 -8.07 -2.42
N THR A 40 22.76 -7.89 -1.31
CA THR A 40 24.04 -7.18 -1.29
C THR A 40 25.07 -7.88 -2.16
N MET A 41 25.23 -9.20 -2.00
CA MET A 41 26.13 -10.00 -2.84
C MET A 41 25.76 -9.94 -4.31
N ALA A 42 24.47 -10.10 -4.66
CA ALA A 42 24.02 -10.01 -6.03
C ALA A 42 24.38 -8.65 -6.66
N TRP A 43 24.15 -7.54 -5.97
CA TRP A 43 24.51 -6.21 -6.47
C TRP A 43 26.02 -5.99 -6.56
N VAL A 44 26.80 -6.49 -5.60
CA VAL A 44 28.28 -6.42 -5.67
C VAL A 44 28.78 -7.17 -6.90
N LEU A 45 28.26 -8.37 -7.18
CA LEU A 45 28.63 -9.13 -8.38
C LEU A 45 28.23 -8.40 -9.67
N VAL A 46 27.02 -7.84 -9.74
CA VAL A 46 26.58 -7.07 -10.90
C VAL A 46 27.46 -5.84 -11.13
N LEU A 47 27.83 -5.10 -10.07
CA LEU A 47 28.71 -3.95 -10.18
C LEU A 47 30.15 -4.32 -10.53
N PHE A 48 30.60 -5.50 -10.11
CA PHE A 48 31.93 -6.00 -10.44
C PHE A 48 32.06 -6.40 -11.91
N PHE A 49 31.07 -7.19 -12.43
CA PHE A 49 31.12 -7.68 -13.79
C PHE A 49 30.59 -6.71 -14.86
N LEU A 50 29.62 -5.84 -14.48
CA LEU A 50 28.96 -4.89 -15.38
C LEU A 50 28.90 -3.50 -14.73
N PRO A 51 30.04 -2.84 -14.50
CA PRO A 51 30.11 -1.67 -13.61
C PRO A 51 29.21 -0.51 -14.07
N ILE A 52 29.24 -0.12 -15.35
CA ILE A 52 28.44 1.00 -15.85
C ILE A 52 26.95 0.65 -15.86
N VAL A 53 26.62 -0.51 -16.45
CA VAL A 53 25.25 -1.01 -16.52
C VAL A 53 24.70 -1.32 -15.14
N GLY A 54 25.53 -1.95 -14.31
CA GLY A 54 25.19 -2.25 -12.90
C GLY A 54 24.92 -1.01 -12.07
N LEU A 55 25.68 0.08 -12.26
CA LEU A 55 25.45 1.35 -11.58
C LEU A 55 24.08 1.93 -11.94
N VAL A 56 23.73 1.95 -13.23
CA VAL A 56 22.44 2.40 -13.71
C VAL A 56 21.31 1.55 -13.10
N PHE A 57 21.43 0.22 -13.20
CA PHE A 57 20.44 -0.69 -12.65
C PHE A 57 20.34 -0.59 -11.12
N TYR A 58 21.47 -0.44 -10.41
CA TYR A 58 21.45 -0.25 -8.96
C TYR A 58 20.74 1.03 -8.56
N PHE A 59 20.95 2.12 -9.30
CA PHE A 59 20.26 3.39 -9.03
C PHE A 59 18.74 3.25 -9.12
N PHE A 60 18.23 2.48 -10.11
CA PHE A 60 16.79 2.30 -10.31
C PHE A 60 16.17 1.20 -9.46
N PHE A 61 16.88 0.09 -9.23
CA PHE A 61 16.32 -1.12 -8.63
C PHE A 61 16.97 -1.52 -7.31
N GLY A 62 18.19 -1.08 -7.05
CA GLY A 62 18.99 -1.52 -5.91
C GLY A 62 18.81 -0.68 -4.65
N ARG A 63 18.54 0.63 -4.80
CA ARG A 63 18.47 1.55 -3.66
C ARG A 63 17.30 1.21 -2.74
N SER A 64 17.61 1.05 -1.46
CA SER A 64 16.59 0.90 -0.43
C SER A 64 15.97 2.27 -0.13
N THR A 65 14.76 2.48 -0.64
CA THR A 65 13.97 3.69 -0.37
C THR A 65 13.29 3.65 1.00
N ARG A 66 13.62 2.67 1.87
CA ARG A 66 13.13 2.61 3.27
C ARG A 66 13.41 3.88 4.08
N LYS A 67 14.38 4.68 3.66
CA LYS A 67 14.70 5.98 4.28
C LYS A 67 13.83 7.13 3.77
N GLU A 68 13.11 6.97 2.65
CA GLU A 68 12.15 7.97 2.21
C GLU A 68 10.95 7.95 3.16
N LYS A 69 10.83 8.96 3.98
CA LYS A 69 9.66 9.17 4.85
C LYS A 69 8.48 9.55 3.98
N LEU A 70 7.71 8.56 3.55
CA LEU A 70 6.48 8.78 2.79
C LEU A 70 5.50 9.69 3.54
N ILE A 71 5.56 9.65 4.87
CA ILE A 71 4.75 10.49 5.76
C ILE A 71 5.66 11.34 6.63
N SER A 72 5.37 12.64 6.74
CA SER A 72 6.09 13.52 7.66
C SER A 72 5.86 13.09 9.12
N LYS A 73 6.81 13.39 10.03
CA LYS A 73 6.62 13.13 11.48
C LYS A 73 5.34 13.77 12.01
N LYS A 74 4.99 14.98 11.54
CA LYS A 74 3.77 15.70 11.92
C LYS A 74 2.51 14.97 11.42
N GLY A 75 2.51 14.51 10.17
CA GLY A 75 1.40 13.71 9.59
C GLY A 75 1.21 12.39 10.33
N PHE A 76 2.29 11.66 10.61
CA PHE A 76 2.25 10.41 11.38
C PHE A 76 1.70 10.62 12.80
N THR A 77 2.14 11.68 13.49
CA THR A 77 1.64 11.99 14.84
C THR A 77 0.15 12.34 14.81
N ARG A 78 -0.31 13.11 13.82
CA ARG A 78 -1.71 13.51 13.71
C ARG A 78 -2.62 12.35 13.33
N LEU A 79 -2.22 11.53 12.35
CA LEU A 79 -3.07 10.47 11.79
C LEU A 79 -3.07 9.18 12.63
N ILE A 80 -1.99 8.89 13.33
CA ILE A 80 -1.82 7.60 14.01
C ILE A 80 -1.65 7.77 15.52
N LYS A 81 -0.65 8.55 15.96
CA LYS A 81 -0.31 8.59 17.39
C LYS A 81 -1.40 9.22 18.25
N ARG A 82 -2.00 10.33 17.81
CA ARG A 82 -2.98 11.05 18.60
C ARG A 82 -4.28 10.27 18.78
N PRO A 83 -4.94 9.78 17.71
CA PRO A 83 -6.14 8.97 17.85
C PRO A 83 -5.91 7.66 18.62
N MET A 84 -4.74 7.01 18.42
CA MET A 84 -4.38 5.80 19.17
C MET A 84 -4.15 6.07 20.66
N ALA A 85 -3.54 7.21 21.03
CA ALA A 85 -3.37 7.60 22.43
C ALA A 85 -4.72 7.91 23.09
N GLU A 86 -5.62 8.59 22.39
CA GLU A 86 -6.98 8.86 22.85
C GLU A 86 -7.76 7.56 23.11
N TYR A 87 -7.65 6.58 22.19
CA TYR A 87 -8.25 5.25 22.40
C TYR A 87 -7.68 4.53 23.62
N GLN A 88 -6.35 4.57 23.81
CA GLN A 88 -5.69 3.95 24.97
C GLN A 88 -6.11 4.59 26.28
N ALA A 89 -6.30 5.92 26.29
CA ALA A 89 -6.71 6.65 27.50
C ALA A 89 -8.16 6.34 27.91
N GLN A 90 -9.03 5.99 26.97
CA GLN A 90 -10.44 5.73 27.22
C GLN A 90 -10.73 4.33 27.81
N LYS A 91 -9.84 3.35 27.68
CA LYS A 91 -10.08 1.99 28.16
C LYS A 91 -8.83 1.28 28.70
N ALA A 92 -8.95 0.86 29.95
CA ALA A 92 -8.10 -0.19 30.50
C ALA A 92 -8.53 -1.54 29.86
N PHE A 93 -7.90 -1.96 28.78
CA PHE A 93 -8.09 -3.28 28.20
C PHE A 93 -7.55 -4.33 29.16
N LYS A 94 -8.42 -5.24 29.64
CA LYS A 94 -8.03 -6.40 30.41
C LYS A 94 -7.60 -7.50 29.43
N CYS A 95 -6.31 -7.69 29.28
CA CYS A 95 -5.76 -8.75 28.45
C CYS A 95 -5.93 -10.11 29.17
N PRO A 96 -6.44 -11.16 28.51
CA PRO A 96 -6.35 -12.51 29.01
C PRO A 96 -4.88 -12.92 29.21
N ASP A 97 -4.56 -13.58 30.32
CA ASP A 97 -3.16 -13.92 30.69
C ASP A 97 -2.43 -14.70 29.59
N GLU A 98 -3.12 -15.62 28.93
CA GLU A 98 -2.57 -16.43 27.83
C GLU A 98 -2.13 -15.61 26.62
N GLN A 99 -2.70 -14.42 26.40
CA GLN A 99 -2.42 -13.57 25.23
C GLN A 99 -1.48 -12.42 25.55
N HIS A 100 -1.07 -12.23 26.81
CA HIS A 100 -0.24 -11.11 27.26
C HIS A 100 1.08 -10.99 26.49
N GLN A 101 1.75 -12.11 26.23
CA GLN A 101 3.04 -12.10 25.52
C GLN A 101 2.88 -11.68 24.05
N LEU A 102 1.86 -12.23 23.36
CA LEU A 102 1.58 -11.92 21.97
C LEU A 102 1.18 -10.45 21.77
N MET A 103 0.32 -9.95 22.63
CA MET A 103 -0.11 -8.55 22.62
C MET A 103 1.03 -7.58 22.90
N ARG A 104 1.89 -7.91 23.89
CA ARG A 104 3.09 -7.12 24.19
C ARG A 104 4.04 -7.09 23.00
N PHE A 105 4.22 -8.22 22.34
CA PHE A 105 5.03 -8.34 21.13
C PHE A 105 4.51 -7.42 20.01
N PHE A 106 3.24 -7.54 19.61
CA PHE A 106 2.66 -6.71 18.56
C PHE A 106 2.62 -5.21 18.92
N ARG A 107 2.37 -4.90 20.19
CA ARG A 107 2.45 -3.50 20.65
C ARG A 107 3.87 -2.94 20.50
N LYS A 108 4.89 -3.72 20.84
CA LYS A 108 6.29 -3.28 20.73
C LYS A 108 6.79 -3.16 19.30
N VAL A 109 6.39 -4.10 18.42
CA VAL A 109 6.88 -4.18 17.03
C VAL A 109 6.12 -3.22 16.11
N ASN A 110 4.79 -3.20 16.21
CA ASN A 110 3.92 -2.52 15.25
C ASN A 110 3.13 -1.35 15.86
N ASN A 111 3.28 -1.06 17.17
CA ASN A 111 2.38 -0.20 17.94
C ASN A 111 0.90 -0.63 17.80
N ALA A 112 0.67 -1.92 17.55
CA ALA A 112 -0.68 -2.45 17.39
C ALA A 112 -1.44 -2.40 18.71
N LEU A 113 -2.70 -1.97 18.66
CA LEU A 113 -3.61 -1.97 19.79
C LEU A 113 -4.60 -3.13 19.65
N PRO A 114 -4.94 -3.80 20.75
CA PRO A 114 -6.01 -4.78 20.75
C PRO A 114 -7.36 -4.09 20.70
N PHE A 115 -8.28 -4.69 19.98
CA PHE A 115 -9.67 -4.27 19.90
C PHE A 115 -10.57 -5.44 20.30
N GLU A 116 -11.48 -5.21 21.21
CA GLU A 116 -12.46 -6.19 21.69
C GLU A 116 -13.86 -5.93 21.12
N GLY A 117 -14.76 -6.91 21.26
CA GLY A 117 -16.14 -6.79 20.83
C GLY A 117 -16.27 -6.73 19.31
N ASN A 118 -15.50 -7.58 18.60
CA ASN A 118 -15.58 -7.67 17.15
C ASN A 118 -16.24 -8.97 16.73
N ALA A 119 -17.07 -8.92 15.68
CA ALA A 119 -17.51 -10.07 14.94
C ALA A 119 -16.68 -10.23 13.67
N THR A 120 -16.38 -11.47 13.29
CA THR A 120 -15.61 -11.77 12.08
C THR A 120 -16.27 -12.86 11.27
N GLU A 121 -16.26 -12.73 9.94
CA GLU A 121 -16.70 -13.71 8.99
C GLU A 121 -15.57 -13.99 8.00
N VAL A 122 -15.27 -15.26 7.72
CA VAL A 122 -14.16 -15.67 6.85
C VAL A 122 -14.68 -16.17 5.53
N PHE A 123 -14.15 -15.67 4.43
CA PHE A 123 -14.45 -16.09 3.06
C PHE A 123 -13.24 -16.80 2.48
N THR A 124 -13.48 -17.94 1.85
CA THR A 124 -12.45 -18.74 1.16
C THR A 124 -12.69 -18.81 -0.35
N ASP A 125 -13.74 -18.16 -0.84
CA ASP A 125 -14.09 -18.02 -2.25
C ASP A 125 -14.51 -16.58 -2.60
N GLY A 126 -14.25 -16.20 -3.85
CA GLY A 126 -14.46 -14.83 -4.30
C GLY A 126 -15.94 -14.45 -4.51
N TYR A 127 -16.82 -15.42 -4.79
CA TYR A 127 -18.26 -15.15 -4.98
C TYR A 127 -18.89 -14.71 -3.67
N SER A 128 -18.71 -15.51 -2.60
CA SER A 128 -19.27 -15.21 -1.28
C SER A 128 -18.71 -13.88 -0.74
N MET A 129 -17.41 -13.64 -0.93
CA MET A 129 -16.77 -12.38 -0.52
C MET A 129 -17.36 -11.19 -1.28
N LEU A 130 -17.42 -11.22 -2.61
CA LEU A 130 -17.96 -10.11 -3.40
C LEU A 130 -19.44 -9.87 -3.12
N TYR A 131 -20.22 -10.92 -3.00
CA TYR A 131 -21.66 -10.80 -2.66
C TYR A 131 -21.85 -10.12 -1.30
N SER A 132 -21.11 -10.57 -0.27
CA SER A 132 -21.14 -9.96 1.07
C SER A 132 -20.70 -8.50 1.03
N LEU A 133 -19.62 -8.20 0.31
CA LEU A 133 -19.11 -6.83 0.14
C LEU A 133 -20.14 -5.91 -0.52
N MET A 134 -20.74 -6.33 -1.61
CA MET A 134 -21.75 -5.55 -2.32
C MET A 134 -23.01 -5.32 -1.46
N LYS A 135 -23.42 -6.34 -0.69
CA LYS A 135 -24.53 -6.22 0.25
C LYS A 135 -24.25 -5.15 1.33
N GLU A 136 -23.04 -5.07 1.87
CA GLU A 136 -22.72 -4.04 2.85
C GLU A 136 -22.55 -2.65 2.19
N ILE A 137 -21.95 -2.57 1.00
CA ILE A 137 -21.87 -1.33 0.22
C ILE A 137 -23.28 -0.76 -0.09
N SER A 138 -24.24 -1.60 -0.45
CA SER A 138 -25.61 -1.15 -0.74
C SER A 138 -26.27 -0.46 0.45
N LYS A 139 -25.89 -0.80 1.68
CA LYS A 139 -26.41 -0.22 2.93
C LYS A 139 -25.68 1.06 3.37
N ALA A 140 -24.54 1.40 2.74
CA ALA A 140 -23.72 2.54 3.11
C ALA A 140 -24.52 3.86 3.08
N LYS A 141 -24.30 4.72 4.09
CA LYS A 141 -24.99 5.99 4.25
C LYS A 141 -24.05 7.18 4.28
N HIS A 142 -22.78 7.00 4.69
CA HIS A 142 -21.84 8.09 4.92
C HIS A 142 -20.63 8.00 4.00
N HIS A 143 -19.82 6.95 4.14
CA HIS A 143 -18.60 6.83 3.35
C HIS A 143 -18.21 5.39 3.04
N ILE A 144 -17.55 5.21 1.92
CA ILE A 144 -16.98 3.94 1.48
C ILE A 144 -15.51 4.19 1.09
N HIS A 145 -14.59 3.57 1.79
CA HIS A 145 -13.16 3.60 1.49
C HIS A 145 -12.71 2.25 0.96
N LEU A 146 -12.12 2.24 -0.22
CA LEU A 146 -11.64 1.02 -0.86
C LEU A 146 -10.17 1.15 -1.21
N GLN A 147 -9.41 0.10 -0.95
CA GLN A 147 -8.02 -0.02 -1.33
C GLN A 147 -7.77 -1.42 -1.86
N PHE A 148 -7.31 -1.52 -3.12
CA PHE A 148 -7.00 -2.79 -3.77
C PHE A 148 -5.69 -2.69 -4.56
N TYR A 149 -4.94 -3.78 -4.57
CA TYR A 149 -3.79 -3.90 -5.46
C TYR A 149 -4.24 -4.06 -6.91
N ILE A 150 -5.28 -4.91 -7.14
CA ILE A 150 -5.87 -5.14 -8.45
C ILE A 150 -7.36 -4.82 -8.39
N PHE A 151 -7.81 -3.98 -9.32
CA PHE A 151 -9.22 -3.70 -9.60
C PHE A 151 -9.36 -3.72 -11.12
N GLU A 152 -9.87 -4.81 -11.68
CA GLU A 152 -9.91 -5.03 -13.12
C GLU A 152 -11.18 -4.51 -13.79
N ASP A 153 -11.07 -4.13 -15.06
CA ASP A 153 -12.20 -3.84 -15.94
C ASP A 153 -12.73 -5.16 -16.53
N ASP A 154 -13.33 -5.97 -15.68
CA ASP A 154 -13.97 -7.25 -16.01
C ASP A 154 -15.39 -7.29 -15.41
N PRO A 155 -16.18 -8.33 -15.64
CA PRO A 155 -17.56 -8.40 -15.12
C PRO A 155 -17.67 -8.16 -13.61
N ALA A 156 -16.71 -8.64 -12.81
CA ALA A 156 -16.70 -8.44 -11.37
C ALA A 156 -16.38 -6.99 -10.99
N GLY A 157 -15.36 -6.43 -11.63
CA GLY A 157 -14.95 -5.04 -11.41
C GLY A 157 -16.01 -4.06 -11.87
N ARG A 158 -16.65 -4.29 -13.02
CA ARG A 158 -17.73 -3.44 -13.52
C ARG A 158 -18.96 -3.48 -12.61
N LEU A 159 -19.34 -4.64 -12.12
CA LEU A 159 -20.47 -4.77 -11.19
C LEU A 159 -20.22 -3.96 -9.91
N LEU A 160 -19.03 -4.06 -9.33
CA LEU A 160 -18.69 -3.28 -8.14
C LEU A 160 -18.57 -1.78 -8.46
N ARG A 161 -17.96 -1.40 -9.59
CA ARG A 161 -17.87 -0.01 -10.05
C ARG A 161 -19.25 0.65 -10.14
N ASP A 162 -20.19 -0.02 -10.79
CA ASP A 162 -21.53 0.51 -11.03
C ASP A 162 -22.27 0.74 -9.70
N LEU A 163 -22.15 -0.19 -8.75
CA LEU A 163 -22.70 -0.01 -7.40
C LEU A 163 -22.05 1.17 -6.67
N LEU A 164 -20.74 1.36 -6.79
CA LEU A 164 -20.04 2.49 -6.17
C LEU A 164 -20.46 3.84 -6.79
N ILE A 165 -20.67 3.86 -8.11
CA ILE A 165 -21.20 5.05 -8.82
C ILE A 165 -22.61 5.38 -8.32
N ASP A 166 -23.47 4.38 -8.17
CA ASP A 166 -24.82 4.58 -7.65
C ASP A 166 -24.81 5.13 -6.22
N LYS A 167 -23.91 4.64 -5.38
CA LYS A 167 -23.75 5.15 -3.99
C LYS A 167 -23.21 6.59 -3.97
N ALA A 168 -22.27 6.92 -4.84
CA ALA A 168 -21.75 8.28 -4.96
C ALA A 168 -22.84 9.26 -5.42
N ARG A 169 -23.69 8.86 -6.39
CA ARG A 169 -24.86 9.64 -6.83
C ARG A 169 -25.90 9.84 -5.73
N GLN A 170 -25.99 8.92 -4.75
CA GLN A 170 -26.85 9.03 -3.57
C GLN A 170 -26.22 9.93 -2.49
N GLY A 171 -25.06 10.52 -2.71
CA GLY A 171 -24.36 11.42 -1.77
C GLY A 171 -23.44 10.71 -0.79
N VAL A 172 -23.19 9.40 -0.96
CA VAL A 172 -22.20 8.67 -0.17
C VAL A 172 -20.80 9.06 -0.64
N GLU A 173 -19.91 9.41 0.29
CA GLU A 173 -18.53 9.76 -0.02
C GLU A 173 -17.72 8.50 -0.35
N VAL A 174 -17.26 8.36 -1.60
CA VAL A 174 -16.52 7.17 -2.05
C VAL A 174 -15.08 7.52 -2.38
N ARG A 175 -14.12 6.85 -1.73
CA ARG A 175 -12.68 6.94 -2.00
C ARG A 175 -12.12 5.59 -2.41
N LEU A 176 -11.50 5.55 -3.58
CA LEU A 176 -10.83 4.37 -4.12
C LEU A 176 -9.33 4.63 -4.26
N LEU A 177 -8.52 3.78 -3.63
CA LEU A 177 -7.09 3.72 -3.80
C LEU A 177 -6.72 2.42 -4.52
N TYR A 178 -6.16 2.51 -5.71
CA TYR A 178 -5.71 1.36 -6.48
C TYR A 178 -4.21 1.43 -6.79
N ASP A 179 -3.54 0.28 -6.94
CA ASP A 179 -2.13 0.28 -7.30
C ASP A 179 -1.93 0.51 -8.79
N ASP A 180 -1.02 1.41 -9.16
CA ASP A 180 -0.78 1.80 -10.54
C ASP A 180 -0.27 0.63 -11.41
N VAL A 181 0.60 -0.23 -10.87
CA VAL A 181 1.14 -1.40 -11.57
C VAL A 181 0.14 -2.55 -11.56
N GLY A 182 -0.53 -2.76 -10.42
CA GLY A 182 -1.56 -3.79 -10.27
C GLY A 182 -2.74 -3.59 -11.23
N CYS A 183 -3.04 -2.34 -11.59
CA CYS A 183 -4.11 -1.97 -12.51
C CYS A 183 -3.60 -1.48 -13.89
N TRP A 184 -2.36 -1.77 -14.25
CA TRP A 184 -1.73 -1.28 -15.50
C TRP A 184 -2.52 -1.60 -16.77
N LYS A 185 -3.16 -2.77 -16.82
CA LYS A 185 -3.96 -3.20 -17.99
C LYS A 185 -5.35 -2.59 -18.03
N VAL A 186 -5.77 -1.90 -16.97
CA VAL A 186 -7.11 -1.31 -16.89
C VAL A 186 -7.12 0.01 -17.65
N PRO A 187 -8.04 0.22 -18.60
CA PRO A 187 -8.17 1.48 -19.32
C PRO A 187 -8.42 2.64 -18.36
N HIS A 188 -7.78 3.78 -18.61
CA HIS A 188 -7.99 4.98 -17.80
C HIS A 188 -9.47 5.41 -17.75
N ALA A 189 -10.20 5.23 -18.86
CA ALA A 189 -11.63 5.52 -18.96
C ALA A 189 -12.46 4.83 -17.86
N PHE A 190 -12.08 3.62 -17.43
CA PHE A 190 -12.75 2.89 -16.35
C PHE A 190 -12.76 3.67 -15.03
N PHE A 191 -11.62 4.24 -14.66
CA PHE A 191 -11.50 5.06 -13.44
C PHE A 191 -11.99 6.50 -13.66
N ASP A 192 -11.93 7.01 -14.91
CA ASP A 192 -12.44 8.35 -15.25
C ASP A 192 -13.95 8.40 -15.15
N GLU A 193 -14.65 7.32 -15.52
CA GLU A 193 -16.09 7.20 -15.33
C GLU A 193 -16.48 7.25 -13.84
N MET A 194 -15.73 6.58 -12.97
CA MET A 194 -15.91 6.69 -11.53
C MET A 194 -15.69 8.12 -11.01
N ARG A 195 -14.63 8.79 -11.49
CA ARG A 195 -14.33 10.19 -11.13
C ARG A 195 -15.43 11.15 -11.61
N GLY A 196 -15.96 10.93 -12.82
CA GLY A 196 -17.09 11.70 -13.37
C GLY A 196 -18.36 11.59 -12.54
N ALA A 197 -18.53 10.48 -11.80
CA ALA A 197 -19.64 10.28 -10.87
C ALA A 197 -19.37 10.82 -9.45
N GLY A 198 -18.24 11.51 -9.23
CA GLY A 198 -17.88 12.09 -7.93
C GLY A 198 -17.04 11.19 -7.02
N ILE A 199 -16.60 10.01 -7.48
CA ILE A 199 -15.71 9.12 -6.71
C ILE A 199 -14.29 9.67 -6.74
N GLU A 200 -13.65 9.80 -5.58
CA GLU A 200 -12.24 10.12 -5.48
C GLU A 200 -11.38 8.87 -5.75
N ALA A 201 -11.15 8.55 -7.04
CA ALA A 201 -10.30 7.43 -7.43
C ALA A 201 -8.85 7.89 -7.67
N ARG A 202 -7.88 7.37 -6.90
CA ARG A 202 -6.46 7.72 -6.94
C ARG A 202 -5.59 6.50 -7.14
N SER A 203 -4.54 6.61 -7.98
CA SER A 203 -3.55 5.56 -8.09
C SER A 203 -2.45 5.73 -7.05
N PHE A 204 -2.06 4.63 -6.40
CA PHE A 204 -0.96 4.60 -5.44
C PHE A 204 0.37 4.61 -6.19
N LEU A 205 1.19 5.62 -5.95
CA LEU A 205 2.54 5.80 -6.50
C LEU A 205 2.62 5.54 -8.01
N LYS A 206 2.08 6.48 -8.80
CA LYS A 206 2.15 6.49 -10.27
C LYS A 206 3.57 6.19 -10.76
N VAL A 207 3.69 5.21 -11.64
CA VAL A 207 4.92 4.90 -12.35
C VAL A 207 4.94 5.70 -13.65
N ARG A 208 5.81 6.70 -13.73
CA ARG A 208 6.03 7.45 -14.97
C ARG A 208 7.22 6.84 -15.69
N PHE A 209 6.96 6.16 -16.81
CA PHE A 209 8.02 5.63 -17.67
C PHE A 209 8.64 6.76 -18.53
N PRO A 210 9.96 6.67 -18.83
CA PRO A 210 10.85 5.52 -18.63
C PRO A 210 11.90 5.65 -17.52
N LEU A 211 12.15 6.78 -16.84
CA LEU A 211 13.50 6.93 -16.29
C LEU A 211 13.62 7.54 -14.86
N PHE A 212 12.55 7.94 -14.19
CA PHE A 212 12.74 8.81 -13.01
C PHE A 212 12.09 8.35 -11.69
N THR A 213 11.64 7.11 -11.57
CA THR A 213 11.09 6.65 -10.30
C THR A 213 11.75 5.36 -9.80
N SER A 214 12.65 5.52 -8.82
CA SER A 214 13.09 4.42 -7.93
C SER A 214 11.92 3.74 -7.18
N LYS A 215 10.68 4.15 -7.47
CA LYS A 215 9.44 3.73 -6.78
C LYS A 215 8.71 2.55 -7.42
N VAL A 216 9.26 1.94 -8.48
CA VAL A 216 8.65 0.76 -9.14
C VAL A 216 8.43 -0.38 -8.15
N ASN A 217 9.33 -0.55 -7.19
CA ASN A 217 9.24 -1.60 -6.16
C ASN A 217 8.33 -1.27 -4.96
N TYR A 218 7.82 -0.03 -4.87
CA TYR A 218 6.89 0.38 -3.83
C TYR A 218 5.47 0.13 -4.29
N ARG A 219 5.01 -1.09 -4.03
CA ARG A 219 3.63 -1.45 -4.38
C ARG A 219 2.80 -1.56 -3.12
N ASN A 220 1.56 -1.11 -3.19
CA ASN A 220 0.61 -1.26 -2.11
C ASN A 220 -0.22 -2.52 -2.34
N HIS A 221 0.13 -3.60 -1.64
CA HIS A 221 -0.54 -4.89 -1.81
C HIS A 221 -1.68 -5.13 -0.80
N ARG A 222 -2.10 -4.09 -0.07
CA ARG A 222 -3.22 -4.17 0.88
C ARG A 222 -4.55 -4.24 0.12
N LYS A 223 -5.50 -5.00 0.68
CA LYS A 223 -6.89 -5.00 0.30
C LYS A 223 -7.65 -4.60 1.55
N ILE A 224 -8.24 -3.42 1.53
CA ILE A 224 -8.98 -2.85 2.64
C ILE A 224 -10.25 -2.24 2.07
N VAL A 225 -11.38 -2.58 2.65
CA VAL A 225 -12.62 -1.83 2.48
C VAL A 225 -13.14 -1.43 3.84
N VAL A 226 -13.57 -0.19 3.98
CA VAL A 226 -14.24 0.30 5.18
C VAL A 226 -15.53 0.99 4.77
N ILE A 227 -16.63 0.61 5.40
CA ILE A 227 -17.98 1.11 5.12
C ILE A 227 -18.53 1.74 6.40
N ASP A 228 -18.82 3.03 6.34
CA ASP A 228 -19.38 3.84 7.43
C ASP A 228 -18.62 3.73 8.78
N GLY A 229 -17.34 3.33 8.74
CA GLY A 229 -16.54 3.07 9.94
C GLY A 229 -17.02 1.92 10.82
N ARG A 230 -17.99 1.11 10.37
CA ARG A 230 -18.66 0.05 11.13
C ARG A 230 -18.31 -1.35 10.63
N VAL A 231 -18.16 -1.51 9.33
CA VAL A 231 -17.83 -2.78 8.68
C VAL A 231 -16.54 -2.61 7.87
N ALA A 232 -15.66 -3.57 7.95
CA ALA A 232 -14.46 -3.59 7.13
C ALA A 232 -14.19 -4.98 6.55
N TYR A 233 -13.48 -4.99 5.42
CA TYR A 233 -12.98 -6.19 4.76
C TYR A 233 -11.48 -6.07 4.57
N THR A 234 -10.77 -7.19 4.76
CA THR A 234 -9.34 -7.29 4.44
C THR A 234 -8.96 -8.74 4.16
N GLY A 235 -7.89 -8.95 3.42
CA GLY A 235 -7.42 -10.30 3.07
C GLY A 235 -6.57 -10.33 1.81
N GLY A 236 -6.57 -11.47 1.13
CA GLY A 236 -5.77 -11.70 -0.07
C GLY A 236 -6.50 -11.42 -1.38
N MET A 237 -7.85 -11.50 -1.42
CA MET A 237 -8.64 -11.38 -2.63
C MET A 237 -8.64 -9.96 -3.19
N ASN A 238 -8.49 -9.83 -4.49
CA ASN A 238 -8.66 -8.58 -5.23
C ASN A 238 -10.01 -8.56 -5.97
N ILE A 239 -10.30 -7.44 -6.62
CA ILE A 239 -11.49 -7.29 -7.46
C ILE A 239 -11.12 -7.66 -8.89
N ALA A 240 -11.31 -8.92 -9.21
CA ALA A 240 -11.11 -9.48 -10.55
C ALA A 240 -11.83 -10.83 -10.67
N LEU A 241 -12.37 -11.12 -11.85
CA LEU A 241 -13.16 -12.32 -12.12
C LEU A 241 -12.43 -13.63 -11.81
N ARG A 242 -11.09 -13.63 -11.95
CA ARG A 242 -10.26 -14.82 -11.64
C ARG A 242 -10.30 -15.25 -10.17
N TYR A 243 -10.57 -14.34 -9.24
CA TYR A 243 -10.78 -14.70 -7.81
C TYR A 243 -12.11 -15.44 -7.57
N MET A 244 -13.01 -15.40 -8.54
CA MET A 244 -14.31 -16.08 -8.49
C MET A 244 -14.28 -17.38 -9.30
N LYS A 245 -13.95 -17.28 -10.60
CA LYS A 245 -13.99 -18.42 -11.53
C LYS A 245 -12.68 -19.22 -11.56
N GLY A 246 -11.59 -18.69 -11.03
CA GLY A 246 -10.26 -19.25 -11.21
C GLY A 246 -9.71 -19.03 -12.62
N PHE A 247 -8.77 -19.88 -12.99
CA PHE A 247 -8.17 -19.96 -14.32
C PHE A 247 -8.56 -21.27 -15.01
N PRO A 248 -8.33 -21.41 -16.31
CA PRO A 248 -8.58 -22.66 -17.03
C PRO A 248 -7.88 -23.90 -16.44
N TRP A 249 -6.76 -23.69 -15.73
CA TRP A 249 -5.97 -24.75 -15.10
C TRP A 249 -6.24 -24.98 -13.62
N GLY A 250 -7.14 -24.21 -12.99
CA GLY A 250 -7.48 -24.42 -11.58
C GLY A 250 -8.18 -23.27 -10.89
N ILE A 251 -8.75 -23.57 -9.74
CA ILE A 251 -9.46 -22.60 -8.90
C ILE A 251 -8.43 -21.73 -8.16
N TRP A 252 -8.62 -20.42 -8.18
CA TRP A 252 -7.84 -19.51 -7.37
C TRP A 252 -8.44 -19.43 -5.96
N ARG A 253 -7.80 -20.10 -5.00
CA ARG A 253 -8.22 -20.02 -3.60
C ARG A 253 -7.42 -18.94 -2.88
N ASP A 254 -8.12 -18.06 -2.18
CA ASP A 254 -7.56 -17.04 -1.30
C ASP A 254 -8.46 -16.90 -0.07
N THR A 255 -8.04 -16.12 0.91
CA THR A 255 -8.80 -15.88 2.15
C THR A 255 -9.03 -14.40 2.35
N HIS A 256 -10.27 -14.06 2.70
CA HIS A 256 -10.68 -12.70 3.04
C HIS A 256 -11.54 -12.73 4.31
N ILE A 257 -11.54 -11.65 5.07
CA ILE A 257 -12.34 -11.54 6.28
C ILE A 257 -13.18 -10.27 6.26
N LYS A 258 -14.41 -10.39 6.74
CA LYS A 258 -15.26 -9.28 7.15
C LYS A 258 -15.09 -9.08 8.64
N ILE A 259 -15.05 -7.84 9.09
CA ILE A 259 -14.91 -7.45 10.48
C ILE A 259 -15.98 -6.41 10.79
N GLU A 260 -16.72 -6.62 11.86
CA GLU A 260 -17.67 -5.67 12.43
C GLU A 260 -17.24 -5.31 13.85
N GLY A 261 -17.25 -4.05 14.21
CA GLY A 261 -16.88 -3.59 15.54
C GLY A 261 -15.63 -2.70 15.56
N LYS A 262 -15.01 -2.59 16.74
CA LYS A 262 -13.96 -1.58 17.00
C LYS A 262 -12.67 -1.78 16.20
N ALA A 263 -12.36 -3.00 15.77
CA ALA A 263 -11.17 -3.27 14.95
C ALA A 263 -11.22 -2.62 13.56
N VAL A 264 -12.40 -2.25 13.07
CA VAL A 264 -12.60 -1.46 11.84
C VAL A 264 -11.78 -0.17 11.89
N TYR A 265 -11.64 0.44 13.07
CA TYR A 265 -10.83 1.64 13.27
C TYR A 265 -9.35 1.45 12.88
N GLY A 266 -8.78 0.28 13.15
CA GLY A 266 -7.41 -0.05 12.75
C GLY A 266 -7.25 -0.06 11.23
N LEU A 267 -8.21 -0.65 10.50
CA LEU A 267 -8.21 -0.71 9.04
C LEU A 267 -8.50 0.67 8.42
N GLN A 268 -9.42 1.44 9.03
CA GLN A 268 -9.67 2.83 8.65
C GLN A 268 -8.41 3.69 8.77
N THR A 269 -7.66 3.55 9.86
CA THR A 269 -6.40 4.26 10.07
C THR A 269 -5.34 3.87 9.04
N ALA A 270 -5.26 2.58 8.68
CA ALA A 270 -4.35 2.11 7.66
C ALA A 270 -4.70 2.69 6.28
N PHE A 271 -5.98 2.70 5.89
CA PHE A 271 -6.44 3.32 4.65
C PHE A 271 -6.11 4.82 4.62
N LEU A 272 -6.47 5.57 5.64
CA LEU A 272 -6.24 7.02 5.71
C LEU A 272 -4.76 7.39 5.68
N THR A 273 -3.92 6.52 6.24
CA THR A 273 -2.46 6.67 6.18
C THR A 273 -1.96 6.56 4.74
N ASP A 274 -2.42 5.54 4.00
CA ASP A 274 -2.05 5.34 2.60
C ASP A 274 -2.69 6.42 1.70
N TRP A 275 -3.90 6.84 1.98
CA TRP A 275 -4.56 7.97 1.29
C TRP A 275 -3.76 9.25 1.43
N TYR A 276 -3.31 9.59 2.63
CA TYR A 276 -2.50 10.78 2.88
C TYR A 276 -1.16 10.76 2.13
N VAL A 277 -0.58 9.59 1.89
CA VAL A 277 0.64 9.47 1.07
C VAL A 277 0.40 9.96 -0.35
N VAL A 278 -0.78 9.70 -0.90
CA VAL A 278 -1.14 10.02 -2.29
C VAL A 278 -1.65 11.44 -2.46
N ASP A 279 -2.58 11.85 -1.61
CA ASP A 279 -3.33 13.11 -1.78
C ASP A 279 -2.74 14.28 -0.97
N ARG A 280 -1.92 13.98 0.06
CA ARG A 280 -1.32 14.98 0.97
C ARG A 280 -2.32 15.81 1.77
N THR A 281 -3.62 15.65 1.56
CA THR A 281 -4.69 16.28 2.32
C THR A 281 -5.12 15.39 3.47
N PRO A 282 -5.16 15.89 4.72
CA PRO A 282 -5.76 15.14 5.81
C PRO A 282 -7.27 15.10 5.59
N VAL A 283 -7.81 13.89 5.60
CA VAL A 283 -9.27 13.71 5.61
C VAL A 283 -9.78 14.16 6.97
N SER A 284 -10.59 15.18 6.98
CA SER A 284 -11.18 15.73 8.20
C SER A 284 -12.52 15.04 8.46
N TYR A 285 -12.48 13.84 9.07
CA TYR A 285 -13.69 13.23 9.59
C TYR A 285 -13.85 13.55 11.07
N THR A 286 -14.95 14.21 11.40
CA THR A 286 -15.42 14.41 12.78
C THR A 286 -15.81 13.09 13.45
N HIS A 287 -16.05 12.02 12.68
CA HIS A 287 -16.47 10.70 13.17
C HIS A 287 -15.36 9.63 13.17
N LEU A 288 -14.10 10.02 12.99
CA LEU A 288 -12.97 9.17 13.40
C LEU A 288 -12.81 9.13 14.94
N THR A 289 -13.63 9.85 15.68
CA THR A 289 -13.87 9.53 17.07
C THR A 289 -14.54 8.16 17.12
N LEU A 290 -13.91 7.22 17.78
CA LEU A 290 -14.52 5.93 18.14
C LEU A 290 -15.95 6.18 18.58
N PRO A 291 -16.94 5.35 18.16
CA PRO A 291 -18.29 5.49 18.65
C PRO A 291 -18.24 5.53 20.17
N THR A 292 -18.44 6.72 20.72
CA THR A 292 -18.69 6.89 22.14
C THR A 292 -20.02 6.18 22.39
N ASN A 293 -20.13 5.45 23.50
CA ASN A 293 -21.30 4.64 23.89
C ASN A 293 -22.65 5.41 23.96
N ARG A 294 -22.86 6.47 23.16
CA ARG A 294 -24.07 7.29 23.14
C ARG A 294 -25.00 7.00 21.97
N GLU A 295 -24.62 6.07 21.06
CA GLU A 295 -25.48 5.66 19.93
C GLU A 295 -25.52 4.14 19.85
N VAL A 296 -26.16 3.49 20.81
CA VAL A 296 -26.78 2.15 20.72
C VAL A 296 -28.19 2.30 21.21
#